data_0b99485e1e93ca229be54b97521e3f1a
#
_entry.id   0b99485e1e93ca229be54b97521e3f1a
#
_cell.length_a   1.000
_cell.length_b   1.000
_cell.length_c   1.000
_cell.angle_alpha   90.00
_cell.angle_beta   90.00
_cell.angle_gamma   90.00
#
_symmetry.space_group_name_H-M   'P 1'
#
loop_
_entity.id
_entity.type
_entity.pdbx_description
1 polymer ?
#
loop_
_entity_poly.entity_id
_entity_poly.type
_entity_poly.pdbx_seq_one_letter_code
_entity_poly.pdbx_strand_id
1 'polypeptide(L)'
;MLTTTKLGRTDLTVSNLCFGTGGLTNGADADTPERIRTAHETVRAIFAGPAHFIDTSRIYGRGRSEQRIGDVIRERGGMPPGFKLATKLDLDFETRRFDGAAARRSLEASIKALGIDHFHVLHLHDPEFIADITDVTGPDGSMVELMKMKEEGFCDAVGLGAGDVDVMMPLLRDWDFDVMLTHNRFTLVNRNAEPMIDYALSRGTAVFNAAPYGGGVFAKGSGVVQKYSYREAPPDVLDAVRKVEAVCSRHGVPPGAAALQFSMRDPRITATVCGVSKPDRVAETIEWANWSIPDAVWEELASIPYSTANPQA
;
A
#
# COMPACT_ATOMS: atom_id res chain seq x y z
N MET A 1 3.53 -15.65 8.90
CA MET A 1 3.52 -16.73 7.88
C MET A 1 2.72 -16.27 6.67
N LEU A 2 3.19 -16.52 5.46
CA LEU A 2 2.46 -16.16 4.24
C LEU A 2 1.24 -17.05 4.07
N THR A 3 0.08 -16.43 3.84
CA THR A 3 -1.21 -17.10 3.63
C THR A 3 -1.99 -16.37 2.54
N THR A 4 -3.05 -16.99 2.05
CA THR A 4 -4.05 -16.32 1.20
C THR A 4 -5.29 -16.01 2.03
N THR A 5 -5.89 -14.86 1.76
CA THR A 5 -7.07 -14.36 2.48
C THR A 5 -8.14 -13.94 1.48
N LYS A 6 -9.41 -14.20 1.79
CA LYS A 6 -10.53 -13.71 0.99
C LYS A 6 -10.61 -12.18 1.08
N LEU A 7 -10.84 -11.52 -0.05
CA LEU A 7 -10.96 -10.07 -0.13
C LEU A 7 -12.37 -9.63 0.27
N GLY A 8 -12.60 -9.43 1.58
CA GLY A 8 -13.89 -8.98 2.09
C GLY A 8 -15.05 -9.84 1.59
N ARG A 9 -16.05 -9.17 1.01
CA ARG A 9 -17.28 -9.81 0.46
C ARG A 9 -17.13 -10.35 -0.97
N THR A 10 -15.99 -10.09 -1.66
CA THR A 10 -15.75 -10.56 -3.03
C THR A 10 -15.35 -12.03 -3.06
N ASP A 11 -15.33 -12.66 -4.24
CA ASP A 11 -14.79 -14.01 -4.42
C ASP A 11 -13.27 -14.05 -4.69
N LEU A 12 -12.64 -12.87 -4.71
CA LEU A 12 -11.21 -12.73 -4.91
C LEU A 12 -10.45 -13.19 -3.65
N THR A 13 -9.35 -13.92 -3.85
CA THR A 13 -8.38 -14.22 -2.79
C THR A 13 -7.04 -13.56 -3.11
N VAL A 14 -6.39 -13.00 -2.10
CA VAL A 14 -5.10 -12.31 -2.21
C VAL A 14 -4.11 -12.84 -1.18
N SER A 15 -2.82 -12.71 -1.46
CA SER A 15 -1.78 -12.94 -0.46
C SER A 15 -1.87 -11.90 0.66
N ASN A 16 -1.68 -12.32 1.93
CA ASN A 16 -1.65 -11.42 3.08
C ASN A 16 -0.41 -10.50 3.11
N LEU A 17 0.56 -10.75 2.23
CA LEU A 17 1.67 -9.86 1.91
C LEU A 17 1.51 -9.37 0.46
N CYS A 18 1.57 -8.05 0.26
CA CYS A 18 1.55 -7.38 -1.02
C CYS A 18 2.81 -6.52 -1.18
N PHE A 19 3.42 -6.54 -2.36
CA PHE A 19 4.57 -5.70 -2.66
C PHE A 19 4.14 -4.38 -3.29
N GLY A 20 4.38 -3.26 -2.56
CA GLY A 20 4.18 -1.90 -3.04
C GLY A 20 5.37 -1.42 -3.89
N THR A 21 5.09 -0.81 -5.01
CA THR A 21 6.09 -0.50 -6.05
C THR A 21 6.47 0.98 -6.16
N GLY A 22 5.97 1.84 -5.28
CA GLY A 22 6.38 3.26 -5.25
C GLY A 22 7.89 3.45 -5.16
N GLY A 23 8.59 2.55 -4.47
CA GLY A 23 10.04 2.56 -4.33
C GLY A 23 10.84 2.30 -5.61
N LEU A 24 10.23 1.75 -6.66
CA LEU A 24 10.91 1.48 -7.94
C LEU A 24 11.33 2.76 -8.68
N THR A 25 10.75 3.89 -8.33
CA THR A 25 10.94 5.18 -9.03
C THR A 25 11.47 6.29 -8.13
N ASN A 26 11.96 5.95 -6.93
CA ASN A 26 12.48 6.92 -5.99
C ASN A 26 13.85 7.48 -6.43
N GLY A 27 14.04 8.80 -6.20
CA GLY A 27 15.28 9.51 -6.45
C GLY A 27 15.29 10.32 -7.75
N ALA A 28 16.14 11.33 -7.79
CA ALA A 28 16.29 12.20 -8.96
C ALA A 28 16.92 11.48 -10.18
N ASP A 29 17.62 10.38 -9.93
CA ASP A 29 18.29 9.53 -10.89
C ASP A 29 17.45 8.31 -11.33
N ALA A 30 16.15 8.35 -11.08
CA ALA A 30 15.25 7.21 -11.30
C ALA A 30 15.28 6.63 -12.73
N ASP A 31 15.61 7.44 -13.73
CA ASP A 31 15.60 7.05 -15.14
C ASP A 31 16.99 6.67 -15.69
N THR A 32 17.99 6.50 -14.84
CA THR A 32 19.27 5.94 -15.28
C THR A 32 19.11 4.47 -15.69
N PRO A 33 19.90 3.98 -16.67
CA PRO A 33 19.83 2.57 -17.08
C PRO A 33 20.02 1.58 -15.93
N GLU A 34 20.86 1.92 -14.96
CA GLU A 34 21.08 1.10 -13.76
C GLU A 34 19.82 1.01 -12.89
N ARG A 35 19.14 2.14 -12.63
CA ARG A 35 17.91 2.17 -11.84
C ARG A 35 16.77 1.44 -12.53
N ILE A 36 16.64 1.60 -13.84
CA ILE A 36 15.65 0.86 -14.63
C ILE A 36 15.91 -0.64 -14.53
N ARG A 37 17.16 -1.08 -14.71
CA ARG A 37 17.54 -2.49 -14.56
C ARG A 37 17.21 -3.02 -13.16
N THR A 38 17.61 -2.30 -12.11
CA THR A 38 17.30 -2.67 -10.71
C THR A 38 15.80 -2.79 -10.47
N ALA A 39 15.00 -1.88 -11.04
CA ALA A 39 13.55 -1.95 -10.94
C ALA A 39 12.98 -3.19 -11.65
N HIS A 40 13.44 -3.52 -12.85
CA HIS A 40 13.04 -4.75 -13.56
C HIS A 40 13.46 -6.01 -12.79
N GLU A 41 14.67 -6.05 -12.25
CA GLU A 41 15.14 -7.15 -11.40
C GLU A 41 14.27 -7.29 -10.13
N THR A 42 13.86 -6.16 -9.53
CA THR A 42 12.95 -6.15 -8.38
C THR A 42 11.59 -6.74 -8.75
N VAL A 43 11.01 -6.36 -9.88
CA VAL A 43 9.73 -6.91 -10.35
C VAL A 43 9.86 -8.40 -10.64
N ARG A 44 10.96 -8.85 -11.27
CA ARG A 44 11.22 -10.29 -11.49
C ARG A 44 11.34 -11.06 -10.16
N ALA A 45 12.01 -10.46 -9.15
CA ALA A 45 12.11 -11.06 -7.82
C ALA A 45 10.73 -11.18 -7.13
N ILE A 46 9.86 -10.15 -7.26
CA ILE A 46 8.48 -10.20 -6.78
C ILE A 46 7.72 -11.33 -7.48
N PHE A 47 7.79 -11.42 -8.80
CA PHE A 47 7.06 -12.42 -9.60
C PHE A 47 7.55 -13.87 -9.36
N ALA A 48 8.80 -14.04 -8.94
CA ALA A 48 9.36 -15.33 -8.56
C ALA A 48 9.11 -15.71 -7.10
N GLY A 49 8.66 -14.76 -6.28
CA GLY A 49 8.45 -14.94 -4.85
C GLY A 49 7.13 -15.63 -4.50
N PRO A 50 6.96 -16.02 -3.22
CA PRO A 50 5.78 -16.74 -2.75
C PRO A 50 4.56 -15.85 -2.47
N ALA A 51 4.69 -14.52 -2.46
CA ALA A 51 3.61 -13.58 -2.24
C ALA A 51 3.11 -13.05 -3.61
N HIS A 52 2.00 -13.60 -4.07
CA HIS A 52 1.49 -13.38 -5.43
C HIS A 52 0.58 -12.16 -5.51
N PHE A 53 1.04 -11.03 -4.94
CA PHE A 53 0.28 -9.78 -4.97
C PHE A 53 1.21 -8.57 -5.07
N ILE A 54 0.91 -7.67 -6.02
CA ILE A 54 1.64 -6.43 -6.27
C ILE A 54 0.67 -5.25 -6.31
N ASP A 55 1.08 -4.13 -5.69
CA ASP A 55 0.36 -2.85 -5.68
C ASP A 55 1.20 -1.78 -6.36
N THR A 56 0.60 -1.05 -7.28
CA THR A 56 1.20 0.08 -7.98
C THR A 56 0.25 1.28 -8.04
N SER A 57 0.64 2.33 -8.74
CA SER A 57 -0.18 3.51 -8.99
C SER A 57 0.37 4.30 -10.17
N ARG A 58 -0.54 4.97 -10.88
CA ARG A 58 -0.22 5.90 -11.94
C ARG A 58 0.64 7.07 -11.46
N ILE A 59 0.45 7.55 -10.21
CA ILE A 59 1.25 8.66 -9.67
C ILE A 59 2.70 8.25 -9.36
N TYR A 60 2.99 6.97 -9.13
CA TYR A 60 4.33 6.51 -8.77
C TYR A 60 5.33 6.76 -9.91
N GLY A 61 6.14 7.81 -9.69
CA GLY A 61 7.06 8.29 -10.72
C GLY A 61 6.38 8.79 -12.00
N ARG A 62 5.12 9.24 -11.93
CA ARG A 62 4.32 9.68 -13.09
C ARG A 62 4.17 8.58 -14.14
N GLY A 63 3.77 7.38 -13.71
CA GLY A 63 3.55 6.21 -14.57
C GLY A 63 4.77 5.32 -14.78
N ARG A 64 5.96 5.74 -14.34
CA ARG A 64 7.19 4.94 -14.51
C ARG A 64 7.16 3.63 -13.74
N SER A 65 6.49 3.58 -12.57
CA SER A 65 6.35 2.32 -11.83
C SER A 65 5.54 1.30 -12.64
N GLU A 66 4.39 1.70 -13.16
CA GLU A 66 3.57 0.86 -14.02
C GLU A 66 4.30 0.45 -15.31
N GLN A 67 5.02 1.39 -15.94
CA GLN A 67 5.84 1.10 -17.13
C GLN A 67 6.86 -0.01 -16.87
N ARG A 68 7.62 0.07 -15.76
CA ARG A 68 8.64 -0.93 -15.38
C ARG A 68 8.03 -2.30 -15.09
N ILE A 69 6.86 -2.34 -14.46
CA ILE A 69 6.11 -3.59 -14.26
C ILE A 69 5.66 -4.13 -15.62
N GLY A 70 5.07 -3.30 -16.47
CA GLY A 70 4.61 -3.64 -17.81
C GLY A 70 5.74 -4.16 -18.72
N ASP A 71 6.95 -3.60 -18.60
CA ASP A 71 8.12 -4.09 -19.36
C ASP A 71 8.43 -5.55 -18.99
N VAL A 72 8.42 -5.89 -17.70
CA VAL A 72 8.65 -7.27 -17.24
C VAL A 72 7.48 -8.19 -17.61
N ILE A 73 6.23 -7.72 -17.57
CA ILE A 73 5.06 -8.48 -18.02
C ILE A 73 5.19 -8.82 -19.51
N ARG A 74 5.52 -7.84 -20.35
CA ARG A 74 5.75 -8.05 -21.81
C ARG A 74 6.90 -9.00 -22.08
N GLU A 75 8.03 -8.83 -21.38
CA GLU A 75 9.19 -9.72 -21.49
C GLU A 75 8.83 -11.18 -21.18
N ARG A 76 7.97 -11.41 -20.19
CA ARG A 76 7.52 -12.75 -19.81
C ARG A 76 6.45 -13.34 -20.75
N GLY A 77 5.80 -12.53 -21.58
CA GLY A 77 4.63 -12.91 -22.35
C GLY A 77 3.31 -12.92 -21.55
N GLY A 78 3.25 -12.21 -20.43
CA GLY A 78 2.06 -12.05 -19.59
C GLY A 78 2.32 -12.08 -18.08
N MET A 79 1.26 -11.82 -17.31
CA MET A 79 1.30 -11.95 -15.85
C MET A 79 1.58 -13.41 -15.41
N PRO A 80 2.32 -13.62 -14.30
CA PRO A 80 2.47 -14.97 -13.76
C PRO A 80 1.09 -15.55 -13.36
N PRO A 81 0.83 -16.85 -13.60
CA PRO A 81 -0.42 -17.48 -13.20
C PRO A 81 -0.72 -17.30 -11.70
N GLY A 82 -1.96 -16.94 -11.38
CA GLY A 82 -2.42 -16.73 -10.00
C GLY A 82 -1.96 -15.42 -9.36
N PHE A 83 -1.12 -14.63 -10.03
CA PHE A 83 -0.63 -13.36 -9.52
C PHE A 83 -1.75 -12.30 -9.57
N LYS A 84 -1.83 -11.48 -8.51
CA LYS A 84 -2.81 -10.40 -8.40
C LYS A 84 -2.12 -9.05 -8.55
N LEU A 85 -2.80 -8.11 -9.21
CA LEU A 85 -2.32 -6.74 -9.38
C LEU A 85 -3.39 -5.75 -8.95
N ALA A 86 -2.99 -4.82 -8.09
CA ALA A 86 -3.76 -3.63 -7.76
C ALA A 86 -3.09 -2.40 -8.39
N THR A 87 -3.89 -1.51 -8.97
CA THR A 87 -3.44 -0.17 -9.37
C THR A 87 -4.47 0.88 -8.92
N LYS A 88 -4.21 2.15 -9.26
CA LYS A 88 -5.01 3.24 -8.73
C LYS A 88 -5.31 4.27 -9.81
N LEU A 89 -6.52 4.81 -9.75
CA LEU A 89 -6.89 6.01 -10.48
C LEU A 89 -6.30 7.22 -9.76
N ASP A 90 -5.59 8.04 -10.49
CA ASP A 90 -4.93 9.24 -9.99
C ASP A 90 -5.49 10.49 -10.66
N LEU A 91 -5.41 11.60 -9.95
CA LEU A 91 -5.77 12.91 -10.51
C LEU A 91 -4.93 13.23 -11.76
N ASP A 92 -5.48 14.05 -12.62
CA ASP A 92 -4.76 14.57 -13.79
C ASP A 92 -3.59 15.46 -13.33
N PHE A 93 -2.38 15.14 -13.79
CA PHE A 93 -1.15 15.78 -13.31
C PHE A 93 -0.99 17.25 -13.76
N GLU A 94 -1.68 17.63 -14.82
CA GLU A 94 -1.61 18.99 -15.40
C GLU A 94 -2.72 19.87 -14.86
N THR A 95 -3.96 19.40 -14.94
CA THR A 95 -5.14 20.17 -14.55
C THR A 95 -5.44 20.08 -13.06
N ARG A 96 -4.87 19.10 -12.35
CA ARG A 96 -5.14 18.79 -10.95
C ARG A 96 -6.60 18.40 -10.68
N ARG A 97 -7.40 18.13 -11.72
CA ARG A 97 -8.77 17.63 -11.62
C ARG A 97 -8.79 16.14 -11.37
N PHE A 98 -9.83 15.69 -10.68
CA PHE A 98 -10.07 14.26 -10.46
C PHE A 98 -11.55 13.90 -10.73
N ASP A 99 -12.11 14.45 -11.79
CA ASP A 99 -13.43 14.09 -12.30
C ASP A 99 -13.41 12.73 -13.02
N GLY A 100 -14.59 12.27 -13.46
CA GLY A 100 -14.72 10.99 -14.15
C GLY A 100 -13.89 10.92 -15.44
N ALA A 101 -13.76 12.03 -16.17
CA ALA A 101 -12.93 12.07 -17.38
C ALA A 101 -11.43 11.92 -17.04
N ALA A 102 -10.97 12.53 -15.96
CA ALA A 102 -9.59 12.35 -15.46
C ALA A 102 -9.36 10.91 -15.01
N ALA A 103 -10.31 10.32 -14.28
CA ALA A 103 -10.26 8.93 -13.86
C ALA A 103 -10.16 7.97 -15.07
N ARG A 104 -10.94 8.20 -16.15
CA ARG A 104 -10.90 7.39 -17.37
C ARG A 104 -9.53 7.50 -18.06
N ARG A 105 -8.98 8.70 -18.20
CA ARG A 105 -7.63 8.89 -18.74
C ARG A 105 -6.55 8.22 -17.89
N SER A 106 -6.72 8.21 -16.57
CA SER A 106 -5.81 7.51 -15.65
C SER A 106 -5.85 6.00 -15.90
N LEU A 107 -7.04 5.39 -16.02
CA LEU A 107 -7.21 3.98 -16.38
C LEU A 107 -6.53 3.63 -17.71
N GLU A 108 -6.83 4.40 -18.77
CA GLU A 108 -6.25 4.18 -20.10
C GLU A 108 -4.72 4.25 -20.09
N ALA A 109 -4.17 5.19 -19.34
CA ALA A 109 -2.72 5.31 -19.16
C ALA A 109 -2.13 4.11 -18.42
N SER A 110 -2.81 3.59 -17.39
CA SER A 110 -2.39 2.39 -16.67
C SER A 110 -2.44 1.13 -17.53
N ILE A 111 -3.51 0.94 -18.30
CA ILE A 111 -3.65 -0.16 -19.29
C ILE A 111 -2.48 -0.12 -20.28
N LYS A 112 -2.19 1.05 -20.84
CA LYS A 112 -1.08 1.23 -21.79
C LYS A 112 0.28 0.94 -21.16
N ALA A 113 0.52 1.44 -19.94
CA ALA A 113 1.80 1.29 -19.26
C ALA A 113 2.07 -0.16 -18.86
N LEU A 114 1.08 -0.80 -18.25
CA LEU A 114 1.16 -2.19 -17.76
C LEU A 114 1.06 -3.23 -18.89
N GLY A 115 0.34 -2.91 -19.97
CA GLY A 115 0.09 -3.84 -21.06
C GLY A 115 -0.93 -4.94 -20.70
N ILE A 116 -1.82 -4.65 -19.76
CA ILE A 116 -2.94 -5.49 -19.34
C ILE A 116 -4.20 -4.62 -19.26
N ASP A 117 -5.36 -5.18 -19.49
CA ASP A 117 -6.65 -4.49 -19.58
C ASP A 117 -7.62 -4.85 -18.45
N HIS A 118 -7.19 -5.70 -17.52
CA HIS A 118 -7.97 -6.08 -16.35
C HIS A 118 -7.12 -6.04 -15.09
N PHE A 119 -7.68 -5.49 -14.00
CA PHE A 119 -7.04 -5.35 -12.69
C PHE A 119 -7.82 -6.11 -11.62
N HIS A 120 -7.15 -6.72 -10.66
CA HIS A 120 -7.84 -7.41 -9.58
C HIS A 120 -8.42 -6.41 -8.57
N VAL A 121 -7.71 -5.29 -8.34
CA VAL A 121 -8.20 -4.18 -7.51
C VAL A 121 -7.86 -2.86 -8.21
N LEU A 122 -8.86 -1.98 -8.32
CA LEU A 122 -8.69 -0.61 -8.81
C LEU A 122 -9.11 0.37 -7.71
N HIS A 123 -8.17 1.17 -7.21
CA HIS A 123 -8.44 2.13 -6.16
C HIS A 123 -8.71 3.53 -6.70
N LEU A 124 -9.60 4.29 -6.05
CA LEU A 124 -9.54 5.74 -6.04
C LEU A 124 -8.39 6.17 -5.14
N HIS A 125 -7.48 7.03 -5.60
CA HIS A 125 -6.24 7.33 -4.90
C HIS A 125 -6.17 8.76 -4.40
N ASP A 126 -5.81 8.90 -3.12
CA ASP A 126 -5.42 10.14 -2.47
C ASP A 126 -6.39 11.33 -2.72
N PRO A 127 -7.72 11.17 -2.52
CA PRO A 127 -8.68 12.26 -2.70
C PRO A 127 -8.44 13.45 -1.75
N GLU A 128 -7.64 13.30 -0.70
CA GLU A 128 -7.25 14.38 0.20
C GLU A 128 -6.41 15.48 -0.46
N PHE A 129 -5.84 15.23 -1.63
CA PHE A 129 -5.05 16.22 -2.36
C PHE A 129 -5.82 17.00 -3.42
N ILE A 130 -7.13 16.81 -3.50
CA ILE A 130 -8.01 17.50 -4.43
C ILE A 130 -8.52 18.80 -3.80
N ALA A 131 -8.52 19.87 -4.59
CA ALA A 131 -8.99 21.17 -4.11
C ALA A 131 -10.52 21.24 -3.89
N ASP A 132 -11.27 20.49 -4.71
CA ASP A 132 -12.72 20.40 -4.64
C ASP A 132 -13.17 18.93 -4.65
N ILE A 133 -13.67 18.46 -3.52
CA ILE A 133 -14.13 17.07 -3.36
C ILE A 133 -15.30 16.72 -4.29
N THR A 134 -16.01 17.71 -4.85
CA THR A 134 -17.09 17.47 -5.80
C THR A 134 -16.57 16.91 -7.14
N ASP A 135 -15.31 17.11 -7.50
CA ASP A 135 -14.65 16.43 -8.62
C ASP A 135 -14.64 14.90 -8.40
N VAL A 136 -14.62 14.47 -7.14
CA VAL A 136 -14.63 13.05 -6.75
C VAL A 136 -16.06 12.53 -6.58
N THR A 137 -16.90 13.25 -5.85
CA THR A 137 -18.21 12.77 -5.37
C THR A 137 -19.41 13.22 -6.19
N GLY A 138 -19.22 14.19 -7.10
CA GLY A 138 -20.29 14.72 -7.95
C GLY A 138 -20.81 13.70 -8.99
N PRO A 139 -21.89 14.03 -9.70
CA PRO A 139 -22.53 13.12 -10.66
C PRO A 139 -21.62 12.70 -11.83
N ASP A 140 -20.65 13.54 -12.19
CA ASP A 140 -19.61 13.26 -13.17
C ASP A 140 -18.24 13.01 -12.51
N GLY A 141 -18.24 12.66 -11.22
CA GLY A 141 -17.05 12.49 -10.43
C GLY A 141 -16.34 11.16 -10.64
N SER A 142 -15.08 11.09 -10.20
CA SER A 142 -14.27 9.89 -10.34
C SER A 142 -14.81 8.69 -9.58
N MET A 143 -15.60 8.88 -8.52
CA MET A 143 -16.26 7.78 -7.80
C MET A 143 -17.31 7.09 -8.67
N VAL A 144 -18.18 7.86 -9.32
CA VAL A 144 -19.19 7.33 -10.23
C VAL A 144 -18.52 6.56 -11.37
N GLU A 145 -17.43 7.12 -11.89
CA GLU A 145 -16.68 6.52 -12.99
C GLU A 145 -15.96 5.23 -12.56
N LEU A 146 -15.39 5.18 -11.34
CA LEU A 146 -14.78 3.97 -10.80
C LEU A 146 -15.81 2.81 -10.70
N MET A 147 -17.03 3.10 -10.23
CA MET A 147 -18.09 2.08 -10.16
C MET A 147 -18.47 1.56 -11.56
N LYS A 148 -18.59 2.45 -12.55
CA LYS A 148 -18.83 2.05 -13.95
C LYS A 148 -17.69 1.19 -14.50
N MET A 149 -16.43 1.50 -14.20
CA MET A 149 -15.28 0.70 -14.64
C MET A 149 -15.35 -0.74 -14.10
N LYS A 150 -15.85 -0.94 -12.89
CA LYS A 150 -16.10 -2.28 -12.35
C LYS A 150 -17.22 -2.99 -13.11
N GLU A 151 -18.34 -2.32 -13.39
CA GLU A 151 -19.45 -2.86 -14.18
C GLU A 151 -19.03 -3.20 -15.62
N GLU A 152 -18.13 -2.43 -16.21
CA GLU A 152 -17.54 -2.65 -17.53
C GLU A 152 -16.50 -3.80 -17.53
N GLY A 153 -16.11 -4.32 -16.36
CA GLY A 153 -15.20 -5.46 -16.22
C GLY A 153 -13.72 -5.10 -16.24
N PHE A 154 -13.35 -3.83 -16.05
CA PHE A 154 -11.94 -3.44 -15.92
C PHE A 154 -11.29 -3.88 -14.61
N CYS A 155 -12.09 -4.18 -13.58
CA CYS A 155 -11.56 -4.71 -12.32
C CYS A 155 -12.54 -5.65 -11.61
N ASP A 156 -12.00 -6.56 -10.77
CA ASP A 156 -12.79 -7.46 -9.92
C ASP A 156 -13.32 -6.73 -8.67
N ALA A 157 -12.54 -5.79 -8.13
CA ALA A 157 -12.86 -5.07 -6.89
C ALA A 157 -12.48 -3.59 -6.99
N VAL A 158 -13.30 -2.72 -6.39
CA VAL A 158 -13.05 -1.29 -6.28
C VAL A 158 -12.60 -0.93 -4.87
N GLY A 159 -11.64 -0.02 -4.76
CA GLY A 159 -11.08 0.39 -3.50
C GLY A 159 -10.94 1.90 -3.32
N LEU A 160 -10.79 2.30 -2.04
CA LEU A 160 -10.36 3.63 -1.64
C LEU A 160 -8.95 3.51 -1.05
N GLY A 161 -7.97 4.16 -1.64
CA GLY A 161 -6.58 4.15 -1.17
C GLY A 161 -6.09 5.55 -0.83
N ALA A 162 -5.95 5.85 0.47
CA ALA A 162 -5.58 7.19 0.92
C ALA A 162 -4.98 7.17 2.34
N GLY A 163 -4.61 8.33 2.82
CA GLY A 163 -4.05 8.51 4.15
C GLY A 163 -4.99 9.21 5.12
N ASP A 164 -5.68 10.26 4.71
CA ASP A 164 -6.43 11.10 5.63
C ASP A 164 -7.75 10.44 6.07
N VAL A 165 -7.83 10.10 7.36
CA VAL A 165 -9.02 9.45 7.96
C VAL A 165 -10.26 10.34 7.87
N ASP A 166 -10.11 11.66 8.01
CA ASP A 166 -11.23 12.60 7.98
C ASP A 166 -11.82 12.74 6.57
N VAL A 167 -11.01 12.52 5.54
CA VAL A 167 -11.45 12.47 4.13
C VAL A 167 -12.01 11.09 3.79
N MET A 168 -11.35 10.01 4.23
CA MET A 168 -11.75 8.65 3.89
C MET A 168 -13.07 8.22 4.54
N MET A 169 -13.31 8.58 5.80
CA MET A 169 -14.49 8.13 6.55
C MET A 169 -15.82 8.54 5.93
N PRO A 170 -16.03 9.80 5.48
CA PRO A 170 -17.23 10.17 4.72
C PRO A 170 -17.41 9.34 3.44
N LEU A 171 -16.33 9.16 2.66
CA LEU A 171 -16.39 8.37 1.43
C LEU A 171 -16.74 6.90 1.69
N LEU A 172 -16.18 6.29 2.74
CA LEU A 172 -16.52 4.92 3.14
C LEU A 172 -17.97 4.76 3.64
N ARG A 173 -18.60 5.84 4.16
CA ARG A 173 -20.01 5.83 4.56
C ARG A 173 -20.95 5.90 3.37
N ASP A 174 -20.60 6.73 2.39
CA ASP A 174 -21.47 7.10 1.29
C ASP A 174 -21.34 6.16 0.08
N TRP A 175 -20.23 5.41 -0.03
CA TRP A 175 -19.93 4.53 -1.16
C TRP A 175 -19.59 3.11 -0.74
N ASP A 176 -19.95 2.14 -1.59
CA ASP A 176 -19.73 0.71 -1.36
C ASP A 176 -18.39 0.24 -1.96
N PHE A 177 -17.32 0.41 -1.20
CA PHE A 177 -16.01 -0.13 -1.56
C PHE A 177 -15.87 -1.60 -1.16
N ASP A 178 -15.15 -2.37 -1.99
CA ASP A 178 -14.72 -3.73 -1.66
C ASP A 178 -13.46 -3.73 -0.80
N VAL A 179 -12.61 -2.68 -0.95
CA VAL A 179 -11.32 -2.56 -0.28
C VAL A 179 -11.11 -1.13 0.24
N MET A 180 -10.51 -1.01 1.41
CA MET A 180 -9.94 0.21 1.94
C MET A 180 -8.44 0.02 2.13
N LEU A 181 -7.61 0.92 1.59
CA LEU A 181 -6.17 0.95 1.82
C LEU A 181 -5.80 2.20 2.59
N THR A 182 -5.15 2.02 3.76
CA THR A 182 -4.56 3.11 4.54
C THR A 182 -3.05 2.92 4.67
N HIS A 183 -2.31 4.00 4.95
CA HIS A 183 -0.85 3.91 5.07
C HIS A 183 -0.31 4.71 6.26
N ASN A 184 0.76 4.19 6.92
CA ASN A 184 1.43 4.81 8.07
C ASN A 184 0.55 5.08 9.29
N ARG A 185 -0.72 4.68 9.30
CA ARG A 185 -1.72 4.99 10.35
C ARG A 185 -2.17 3.77 11.15
N PHE A 186 -1.60 2.61 10.84
CA PHE A 186 -1.76 1.39 11.63
C PHE A 186 -0.41 0.66 11.70
N THR A 187 0.41 1.04 12.68
CA THR A 187 1.77 0.53 12.90
C THR A 187 2.01 0.29 14.40
N LEU A 188 3.19 -0.18 14.78
CA LEU A 188 3.58 -0.35 16.18
C LEU A 188 3.46 0.93 17.02
N VAL A 189 3.57 2.12 16.40
CA VAL A 189 3.60 3.42 17.11
C VAL A 189 2.49 4.39 16.70
N ASN A 190 1.58 3.98 15.84
CA ASN A 190 0.44 4.80 15.45
C ASN A 190 -0.80 3.95 15.18
N ARG A 191 -1.97 4.39 15.69
CA ARG A 191 -3.28 3.73 15.57
C ARG A 191 -4.37 4.68 15.07
N ASN A 192 -4.02 5.73 14.38
CA ASN A 192 -4.98 6.74 13.88
C ASN A 192 -6.09 6.11 13.01
N ALA A 193 -5.75 5.09 12.20
CA ALA A 193 -6.73 4.43 11.33
C ALA A 193 -7.61 3.38 12.03
N GLU A 194 -7.40 3.06 13.29
CA GLU A 194 -8.08 1.93 13.94
C GLU A 194 -9.62 2.03 13.92
N PRO A 195 -10.25 3.18 14.23
CA PRO A 195 -11.71 3.31 14.12
C PRO A 195 -12.22 3.15 12.67
N MET A 196 -11.43 3.57 11.68
CA MET A 196 -11.78 3.40 10.26
C MET A 196 -11.65 1.94 9.82
N ILE A 197 -10.65 1.22 10.30
CA ILE A 197 -10.48 -0.22 10.07
C ILE A 197 -11.70 -0.98 10.61
N ASP A 198 -12.13 -0.71 11.85
CA ASP A 198 -13.28 -1.35 12.46
C ASP A 198 -14.58 -1.03 11.69
N TYR A 199 -14.76 0.21 11.25
CA TYR A 199 -15.88 0.60 10.41
C TYR A 199 -15.89 -0.14 9.07
N ALA A 200 -14.77 -0.19 8.35
CA ALA A 200 -14.65 -0.89 7.07
C ALA A 200 -15.03 -2.36 7.19
N LEU A 201 -14.54 -3.04 8.22
CA LEU A 201 -14.90 -4.44 8.50
C LEU A 201 -16.39 -4.62 8.79
N SER A 202 -17.02 -3.70 9.54
CA SER A 202 -18.46 -3.76 9.80
C SER A 202 -19.32 -3.69 8.54
N ARG A 203 -18.73 -3.16 7.44
CA ARG A 203 -19.34 -3.07 6.11
C ARG A 203 -18.96 -4.25 5.20
N GLY A 204 -18.11 -5.19 5.67
CA GLY A 204 -17.55 -6.26 4.86
C GLY A 204 -16.49 -5.80 3.86
N THR A 205 -15.97 -4.58 4.02
CA THR A 205 -14.89 -4.01 3.21
C THR A 205 -13.55 -4.58 3.69
N ALA A 206 -12.75 -5.12 2.77
CA ALA A 206 -11.41 -5.60 3.07
C ALA A 206 -10.46 -4.45 3.44
N VAL A 207 -9.46 -4.72 4.26
CA VAL A 207 -8.50 -3.71 4.71
C VAL A 207 -7.09 -4.05 4.23
N PHE A 208 -6.50 -3.15 3.47
CA PHE A 208 -5.07 -3.16 3.16
C PHE A 208 -4.35 -2.13 4.05
N ASN A 209 -3.34 -2.59 4.76
CA ASN A 209 -2.48 -1.70 5.56
C ASN A 209 -1.13 -1.54 4.89
N ALA A 210 -0.86 -0.35 4.39
CA ALA A 210 0.37 -0.03 3.69
C ALA A 210 1.40 0.68 4.58
N ALA A 211 2.68 0.61 4.15
CA ALA A 211 3.81 1.25 4.80
C ALA A 211 3.99 0.85 6.29
N PRO A 212 4.00 -0.46 6.63
CA PRO A 212 4.14 -0.93 8.01
C PRO A 212 5.44 -0.46 8.67
N TYR A 213 6.44 -0.08 7.87
CA TYR A 213 7.75 0.39 8.35
C TYR A 213 7.78 1.88 8.73
N GLY A 214 6.63 2.59 8.78
CA GLY A 214 6.55 3.99 9.21
C GLY A 214 7.42 4.96 8.38
N GLY A 215 7.44 4.80 7.05
CA GLY A 215 8.32 5.57 6.18
C GLY A 215 9.77 5.06 6.14
N GLY A 216 10.01 3.86 6.66
CA GLY A 216 11.30 3.18 6.64
C GLY A 216 12.07 3.19 7.95
N VAL A 217 11.55 3.84 9.01
CA VAL A 217 12.25 3.92 10.30
C VAL A 217 12.44 2.54 10.93
N PHE A 218 11.45 1.65 10.88
CA PHE A 218 11.59 0.28 11.40
C PHE A 218 12.47 -0.63 10.54
N ALA A 219 12.63 -0.31 9.25
CA ALA A 219 13.43 -1.12 8.35
C ALA A 219 14.92 -0.73 8.33
N LYS A 220 15.25 0.52 8.70
CA LYS A 220 16.62 1.07 8.65
C LYS A 220 17.15 1.51 10.01
N GLY A 221 16.26 1.60 11.00
CA GLY A 221 16.57 2.08 12.35
C GLY A 221 16.45 3.60 12.52
N SER A 222 16.08 4.03 13.73
CA SER A 222 15.92 5.45 14.12
C SER A 222 17.24 6.23 14.09
N GLY A 223 18.38 5.55 14.18
CA GLY A 223 19.71 6.15 14.02
C GLY A 223 20.02 6.60 12.59
N VAL A 224 19.31 6.05 11.59
CA VAL A 224 19.48 6.35 10.15
C VAL A 224 18.32 7.16 9.61
N VAL A 225 17.09 6.85 10.03
CA VAL A 225 15.86 7.50 9.54
C VAL A 225 15.16 8.17 10.72
N GLN A 226 15.12 9.50 10.69
CA GLN A 226 14.42 10.32 11.69
C GLN A 226 13.10 10.86 11.14
N LYS A 227 12.50 10.15 10.20
CA LYS A 227 11.22 10.47 9.58
C LYS A 227 10.18 9.41 9.93
N TYR A 228 8.93 9.85 10.09
CA TYR A 228 7.77 9.00 10.16
C TYR A 228 6.73 9.53 9.17
N SER A 229 6.05 8.64 8.45
CA SER A 229 5.04 9.05 7.44
C SER A 229 5.58 10.12 6.46
N TYR A 230 6.84 9.95 6.01
CA TYR A 230 7.55 10.80 5.03
C TYR A 230 7.87 12.22 5.49
N ARG A 231 7.58 12.59 6.74
CA ARG A 231 7.90 13.87 7.37
C ARG A 231 8.89 13.68 8.52
N GLU A 232 9.45 14.76 9.04
CA GLU A 232 10.21 14.72 10.27
C GLU A 232 9.33 14.16 11.40
N ALA A 233 9.85 13.16 12.10
CA ALA A 233 9.07 12.47 13.12
C ALA A 233 9.00 13.32 14.41
N PRO A 234 7.82 13.48 15.03
CA PRO A 234 7.71 14.06 16.35
C PRO A 234 8.58 13.32 17.37
N PRO A 235 9.14 14.03 18.40
CA PRO A 235 10.04 13.42 19.39
C PRO A 235 9.44 12.22 20.13
N ASP A 236 8.16 12.28 20.48
CA ASP A 236 7.42 11.20 21.15
C ASP A 236 7.27 9.96 20.27
N VAL A 237 7.07 10.14 18.97
CA VAL A 237 7.04 9.04 17.98
C VAL A 237 8.43 8.39 17.87
N LEU A 238 9.51 9.20 17.79
CA LEU A 238 10.88 8.66 17.78
C LEU A 238 11.23 7.92 19.07
N ASP A 239 10.77 8.41 20.22
CA ASP A 239 10.96 7.73 21.50
C ASP A 239 10.22 6.39 21.56
N ALA A 240 9.00 6.32 21.01
CA ALA A 240 8.28 5.07 20.88
C ALA A 240 9.02 4.09 19.93
N VAL A 241 9.53 4.57 18.80
CA VAL A 241 10.35 3.76 17.87
C VAL A 241 11.58 3.20 18.57
N ARG A 242 12.34 4.02 19.34
CA ARG A 242 13.52 3.56 20.08
C ARG A 242 13.17 2.49 21.12
N LYS A 243 12.00 2.60 21.79
CA LYS A 243 11.50 1.56 22.69
C LYS A 243 11.22 0.25 21.95
N VAL A 244 10.60 0.31 20.77
CA VAL A 244 10.42 -0.87 19.90
C VAL A 244 11.77 -1.49 19.53
N GLU A 245 12.73 -0.68 19.09
CA GLU A 245 14.09 -1.15 18.76
C GLU A 245 14.78 -1.81 19.96
N ALA A 246 14.64 -1.25 21.16
CA ALA A 246 15.22 -1.80 22.37
C ALA A 246 14.58 -3.15 22.75
N VAL A 247 13.26 -3.30 22.65
CA VAL A 247 12.59 -4.59 22.86
C VAL A 247 13.10 -5.61 21.83
N CYS A 248 13.06 -5.27 20.55
CA CYS A 248 13.49 -6.16 19.48
C CYS A 248 14.95 -6.60 19.64
N SER A 249 15.84 -5.67 20.01
CA SER A 249 17.28 -5.95 20.23
C SER A 249 17.52 -6.95 21.36
N ARG A 250 16.79 -6.83 22.49
CA ARG A 250 16.91 -7.78 23.60
C ARG A 250 16.57 -9.21 23.23
N HIS A 251 15.70 -9.39 22.26
CA HIS A 251 15.21 -10.70 21.83
C HIS A 251 15.80 -11.17 20.50
N GLY A 252 16.75 -10.42 19.92
CA GLY A 252 17.35 -10.78 18.62
C GLY A 252 16.37 -10.73 17.43
N VAL A 253 15.30 -9.92 17.54
CA VAL A 253 14.28 -9.76 16.50
C VAL A 253 14.58 -8.51 15.67
N PRO A 254 14.59 -8.57 14.34
CA PRO A 254 14.68 -7.37 13.51
C PRO A 254 13.44 -6.47 13.73
N PRO A 255 13.60 -5.16 14.01
CA PRO A 255 12.46 -4.25 14.18
C PRO A 255 11.53 -4.21 12.95
N GLY A 256 12.10 -4.39 11.75
CA GLY A 256 11.32 -4.52 10.51
C GLY A 256 10.43 -5.77 10.48
N ALA A 257 10.91 -6.91 11.00
CA ALA A 257 10.10 -8.12 11.12
C ALA A 257 8.94 -7.91 12.09
N ALA A 258 9.19 -7.29 13.24
CA ALA A 258 8.14 -6.96 14.22
C ALA A 258 7.10 -5.99 13.62
N ALA A 259 7.54 -4.93 12.92
CA ALA A 259 6.65 -3.96 12.31
C ALA A 259 5.79 -4.57 11.16
N LEU A 260 6.39 -5.43 10.34
CA LEU A 260 5.67 -6.14 9.29
C LEU A 260 4.63 -7.10 9.86
N GLN A 261 5.07 -7.96 10.79
CA GLN A 261 4.19 -8.97 11.38
C GLN A 261 3.14 -8.37 12.31
N PHE A 262 3.38 -7.20 12.92
CA PHE A 262 2.36 -6.46 13.63
C PHE A 262 1.10 -6.25 12.77
N SER A 263 1.29 -5.83 11.52
CA SER A 263 0.20 -5.68 10.55
C SER A 263 -0.35 -7.03 10.07
N MET A 264 0.53 -7.97 9.69
CA MET A 264 0.12 -9.26 9.10
C MET A 264 -0.61 -10.18 10.08
N ARG A 265 -0.39 -10.05 11.39
CA ARG A 265 -1.03 -10.89 12.42
C ARG A 265 -2.39 -10.37 12.90
N ASP A 266 -2.72 -9.11 12.61
CA ASP A 266 -4.02 -8.55 12.98
C ASP A 266 -5.09 -9.14 12.04
N PRO A 267 -6.11 -9.84 12.59
CA PRO A 267 -7.12 -10.50 11.77
C PRO A 267 -8.01 -9.52 10.99
N ARG A 268 -7.96 -8.23 11.32
CA ARG A 268 -8.66 -7.17 10.60
C ARG A 268 -7.97 -6.79 9.29
N ILE A 269 -6.69 -7.12 9.13
CA ILE A 269 -5.89 -6.74 7.96
C ILE A 269 -5.88 -7.88 6.95
N THR A 270 -6.49 -7.63 5.80
CA THR A 270 -6.56 -8.58 4.68
C THR A 270 -5.20 -8.73 4.00
N ALA A 271 -4.50 -7.62 3.74
CA ALA A 271 -3.16 -7.63 3.18
C ALA A 271 -2.31 -6.48 3.72
N THR A 272 -1.03 -6.76 3.96
CA THR A 272 -0.03 -5.75 4.32
C THR A 272 0.79 -5.38 3.10
N VAL A 273 0.77 -4.09 2.72
CA VAL A 273 1.46 -3.58 1.52
C VAL A 273 2.82 -3.02 1.90
N CYS A 274 3.88 -3.73 1.51
CA CYS A 274 5.27 -3.38 1.80
C CYS A 274 5.97 -2.78 0.61
N GLY A 275 6.45 -1.54 0.72
CA GLY A 275 7.23 -0.88 -0.32
C GLY A 275 8.62 -1.53 -0.48
N VAL A 276 8.98 -1.87 -1.71
CA VAL A 276 10.30 -2.38 -2.08
C VAL A 276 10.94 -1.55 -3.19
N SER A 277 12.28 -1.50 -3.22
CA SER A 277 13.03 -0.68 -4.19
C SER A 277 14.18 -1.43 -4.89
N LYS A 278 14.49 -2.64 -4.44
CA LYS A 278 15.55 -3.49 -4.99
C LYS A 278 15.29 -4.97 -4.64
N PRO A 279 15.89 -5.93 -5.38
CA PRO A 279 15.65 -7.37 -5.18
C PRO A 279 15.91 -7.86 -3.75
N ASP A 280 17.00 -7.40 -3.12
CA ASP A 280 17.34 -7.79 -1.74
C ASP A 280 16.25 -7.44 -0.74
N ARG A 281 15.53 -6.31 -0.97
CA ARG A 281 14.39 -5.91 -0.12
C ARG A 281 13.18 -6.82 -0.28
N VAL A 282 13.00 -7.44 -1.44
CA VAL A 282 11.97 -8.47 -1.65
C VAL A 282 12.29 -9.70 -0.81
N ALA A 283 13.53 -10.21 -0.91
CA ALA A 283 13.98 -11.37 -0.16
C ALA A 283 13.89 -11.13 1.36
N GLU A 284 14.40 -9.99 1.83
CA GLU A 284 14.37 -9.60 3.25
C GLU A 284 12.93 -9.45 3.78
N THR A 285 12.02 -8.89 2.99
CA THR A 285 10.60 -8.76 3.38
C THR A 285 9.95 -10.14 3.53
N ILE A 286 10.27 -11.09 2.64
CA ILE A 286 9.79 -12.48 2.75
C ILE A 286 10.38 -13.16 4.00
N GLU A 287 11.65 -12.97 4.27
CA GLU A 287 12.32 -13.48 5.48
C GLU A 287 11.63 -12.92 6.73
N TRP A 288 11.43 -11.59 6.81
CA TRP A 288 10.78 -10.94 7.94
C TRP A 288 9.32 -11.37 8.13
N ALA A 289 8.58 -11.61 7.05
CA ALA A 289 7.21 -12.13 7.13
C ALA A 289 7.13 -13.53 7.79
N ASN A 290 8.22 -14.30 7.72
CA ASN A 290 8.32 -15.66 8.27
C ASN A 290 9.23 -15.73 9.52
N TRP A 291 9.76 -14.60 10.00
CA TRP A 291 10.62 -14.56 11.19
C TRP A 291 9.89 -15.08 12.42
N SER A 292 10.52 -15.95 13.20
CA SER A 292 9.93 -16.45 14.44
C SER A 292 10.05 -15.38 15.53
N ILE A 293 8.93 -14.80 15.96
CA ILE A 293 8.87 -13.80 17.03
C ILE A 293 8.14 -14.42 18.22
N PRO A 294 8.82 -14.59 19.38
CA PRO A 294 8.22 -15.15 20.61
C PRO A 294 7.06 -14.29 21.12
N ASP A 295 6.07 -14.91 21.77
CA ASP A 295 4.92 -14.21 22.34
C ASP A 295 5.31 -13.14 23.37
N ALA A 296 6.35 -13.41 24.18
CA ALA A 296 6.88 -12.43 25.14
C ALA A 296 7.31 -11.11 24.48
N VAL A 297 7.80 -11.14 23.23
CA VAL A 297 8.13 -9.92 22.49
C VAL A 297 6.87 -9.12 22.18
N TRP A 298 5.79 -9.81 21.78
CA TRP A 298 4.52 -9.15 21.51
C TRP A 298 3.89 -8.53 22.74
N GLU A 299 4.01 -9.19 23.90
CA GLU A 299 3.56 -8.66 25.21
C GLU A 299 4.31 -7.37 25.57
N GLU A 300 5.64 -7.36 25.40
CA GLU A 300 6.45 -6.16 25.64
C GLU A 300 6.11 -5.04 24.64
N LEU A 301 5.99 -5.35 23.35
CA LEU A 301 5.62 -4.38 22.31
C LEU A 301 4.23 -3.76 22.55
N ALA A 302 3.29 -4.55 23.05
CA ALA A 302 1.92 -4.08 23.35
C ALA A 302 1.90 -3.04 24.49
N SER A 303 2.92 -3.02 25.37
CA SER A 303 3.05 -2.04 26.46
C SER A 303 3.60 -0.67 26.00
N ILE A 304 4.11 -0.57 24.78
CA ILE A 304 4.71 0.67 24.26
C ILE A 304 3.58 1.64 23.87
N PRO A 305 3.63 2.91 24.35
CA PRO A 305 2.66 3.92 23.93
C PRO A 305 2.68 4.18 22.41
N TYR A 306 1.52 4.41 21.85
CA TYR A 306 1.34 4.76 20.45
C TYR A 306 0.52 6.04 20.30
N SER A 307 0.68 6.73 19.18
CA SER A 307 -0.11 7.91 18.83
C SER A 307 -1.41 7.51 18.11
N THR A 308 -2.49 8.26 18.35
CA THR A 308 -3.73 8.22 17.58
C THR A 308 -3.91 9.45 16.69
N ALA A 309 -2.96 10.38 16.73
CA ALA A 309 -2.98 11.57 15.88
C ALA A 309 -2.70 11.23 14.41
N ASN A 310 -3.22 12.06 13.50
CA ASN A 310 -2.86 11.97 12.09
C ASN A 310 -1.35 12.25 11.91
N PRO A 311 -0.56 11.31 11.42
CA PRO A 311 0.88 11.48 11.32
C PRO A 311 1.32 12.45 10.22
N GLN A 312 0.37 13.01 9.48
CA GLN A 312 0.60 13.99 8.40
C GLN A 312 -0.16 15.32 8.61
N ALA A 313 -0.74 15.52 9.79
CA ALA A 313 -1.37 16.79 10.15
C ALA A 313 -0.34 17.93 10.26
#